data_084bbc84f54a99acc46b299dbe2b02fa
#
_entry.id   084bbc84f54a99acc46b299dbe2b02fa
#
_cell.length_a   1.000
_cell.length_b   1.000
_cell.length_c   1.000
_cell.angle_alpha   90.00
_cell.angle_beta   90.00
_cell.angle_gamma   90.00
#
_symmetry.space_group_name_H-M   'P 1'
#
loop_
_entity.id
_entity.type
_entity.pdbx_description
1 polymer ?
#
loop_
_entity_poly.entity_id
_entity_poly.type
_entity_poly.pdbx_seq_one_letter_code
_entity_poly.pdbx_strand_id
1 'polypeptide(L)'
;FSGQDDGSKRAGQALVDEVNTPKKEAFWRRRYVPSPSFLSLHLGVRADLIPAGTHCHHLLLEDWNRMEDEQGVIFVSMPSLLDPDLAPAGHHIVHTFTPSSMEAWQGLSPTDYRAKKEADAARLIQRLEAILPGLSEAITHKEIGTPRSHRRFLGRFQGSYGPIPAMQLPGLLPMPFNR
;
A
#
# COMPACT_ATOMS: atom_id res chain seq x y z
N PHE A 1 -18.25 23.24 1.21
CA PHE A 1 -17.30 22.82 2.25
C PHE A 1 -15.92 23.38 1.93
N SER A 2 -15.75 24.66 2.15
CA SER A 2 -14.44 25.32 2.05
C SER A 2 -14.27 26.17 3.30
N GLY A 3 -13.31 25.91 4.16
CA GLY A 3 -12.84 26.87 5.12
C GLY A 3 -12.48 26.47 6.52
N GLN A 4 -12.24 25.18 6.85
CA GLN A 4 -11.84 24.82 8.22
C GLN A 4 -10.57 23.96 8.37
N ASP A 5 -9.81 23.72 7.30
CA ASP A 5 -8.75 22.71 7.32
C ASP A 5 -7.29 23.25 7.41
N ASP A 6 -7.10 24.59 7.38
CA ASP A 6 -5.76 25.19 7.39
C ASP A 6 -5.14 25.34 8.80
N GLY A 7 -5.95 25.58 9.80
CA GLY A 7 -5.48 25.74 11.19
C GLY A 7 -5.00 24.46 11.85
N SER A 8 -5.66 23.36 11.61
CA SER A 8 -5.32 22.03 12.17
C SER A 8 -4.02 21.48 11.54
N LYS A 9 -3.84 21.68 10.24
CA LYS A 9 -2.60 21.27 9.54
C LYS A 9 -1.38 22.06 9.98
N ARG A 10 -1.55 23.37 10.22
CA ARG A 10 -0.48 24.23 10.74
C ARG A 10 -0.12 23.91 12.17
N ALA A 11 -1.10 23.61 13.03
CA ALA A 11 -0.86 23.20 14.40
C ALA A 11 -0.16 21.85 14.48
N GLY A 12 -0.55 20.87 13.64
CA GLY A 12 0.11 19.58 13.54
C GLY A 12 1.55 19.69 13.04
N GLN A 13 1.80 20.54 12.03
CA GLN A 13 3.14 20.77 11.51
C GLN A 13 4.03 21.49 12.53
N ALA A 14 3.52 22.48 13.25
CA ALA A 14 4.24 23.19 14.32
C ALA A 14 4.64 22.24 15.45
N LEU A 15 3.75 21.33 15.88
CA LEU A 15 4.05 20.29 16.87
C LEU A 15 5.14 19.32 16.37
N VAL A 16 5.12 18.95 15.10
CA VAL A 16 6.16 18.10 14.50
C VAL A 16 7.50 18.85 14.45
N ASP A 17 7.50 20.11 14.12
CA ASP A 17 8.69 20.97 14.05
C ASP A 17 9.28 21.24 15.45
N GLU A 18 8.43 21.36 16.46
CA GLU A 18 8.85 21.57 17.85
C GLU A 18 9.47 20.31 18.51
N VAL A 19 8.98 19.12 18.13
CA VAL A 19 9.47 17.83 18.64
C VAL A 19 10.71 17.34 17.87
N ASN A 20 10.87 17.71 16.60
CA ASN A 20 12.01 17.31 15.77
C ASN A 20 13.12 18.34 15.82
N THR A 21 13.98 18.26 16.84
CA THR A 21 15.23 19.02 16.82
C THR A 21 16.11 18.57 15.64
N PRO A 22 16.82 19.48 14.95
CA PRO A 22 17.71 19.15 13.84
C PRO A 22 18.71 18.02 14.14
N LYS A 23 19.15 17.90 15.39
CA LYS A 23 20.04 16.83 15.84
C LYS A 23 19.36 15.45 15.87
N LYS A 24 18.10 15.40 16.28
CA LYS A 24 17.29 14.19 16.32
C LYS A 24 16.97 13.69 14.90
N GLU A 25 16.60 14.59 14.04
CA GLU A 25 16.34 14.30 12.62
C GLU A 25 17.61 13.80 11.91
N ALA A 26 18.75 14.45 12.09
CA ALA A 26 20.03 14.00 11.56
C ALA A 26 20.46 12.62 12.09
N PHE A 27 20.12 12.31 13.34
CA PHE A 27 20.34 10.99 13.93
C PHE A 27 19.50 9.92 13.26
N TRP A 28 18.19 10.18 13.05
CA TRP A 28 17.29 9.23 12.40
C TRP A 28 17.65 9.00 10.95
N ARG A 29 17.92 10.06 10.17
CA ARG A 29 18.31 9.99 8.75
C ARG A 29 19.56 9.17 8.48
N ARG A 30 20.48 9.09 9.46
CA ARG A 30 21.69 8.26 9.34
C ARG A 30 21.44 6.79 9.65
N ARG A 31 20.41 6.47 10.40
CA ARG A 31 20.14 5.11 10.88
C ARG A 31 19.00 4.42 10.18
N TYR A 32 18.14 5.16 9.52
CA TYR A 32 16.94 4.63 8.90
C TYR A 32 16.78 5.17 7.49
N VAL A 33 16.26 4.31 6.62
CA VAL A 33 15.78 4.68 5.29
C VAL A 33 14.28 4.43 5.22
N PRO A 34 13.54 5.14 4.35
CA PRO A 34 12.15 4.82 4.11
C PRO A 34 12.04 3.40 3.57
N SER A 35 11.09 2.61 4.09
CA SER A 35 10.73 1.36 3.43
C SER A 35 10.10 1.66 2.07
N PRO A 36 10.03 0.69 1.17
CA PRO A 36 9.23 0.80 -0.04
C PRO A 36 7.79 1.23 0.28
N SER A 37 7.16 1.91 -0.65
CA SER A 37 5.73 2.15 -0.65
C SER A 37 5.01 1.01 -1.36
N PHE A 38 3.73 1.16 -1.65
CA PHE A 38 2.98 0.17 -2.38
C PHE A 38 1.90 0.78 -3.27
N LEU A 39 1.52 0.02 -4.29
CA LEU A 39 0.28 0.14 -5.01
C LEU A 39 -0.76 -0.70 -4.26
N SER A 40 -1.92 -0.15 -3.95
CA SER A 40 -3.01 -0.88 -3.32
C SER A 40 -4.29 -0.79 -4.16
N LEU A 41 -5.05 -1.88 -4.15
CA LEU A 41 -6.41 -1.90 -4.67
C LEU A 41 -7.36 -2.24 -3.54
N HIS A 42 -8.48 -1.53 -3.51
CA HIS A 42 -9.64 -1.83 -2.68
C HIS A 42 -10.80 -2.12 -3.63
N LEU A 43 -11.21 -3.37 -3.68
CA LEU A 43 -12.23 -3.83 -4.61
C LEU A 43 -13.47 -4.30 -3.85
N GLY A 44 -14.63 -3.83 -4.27
CA GLY A 44 -15.91 -4.48 -3.98
C GLY A 44 -16.21 -5.46 -5.11
N VAL A 45 -16.47 -6.71 -4.77
CA VAL A 45 -16.74 -7.77 -5.76
C VAL A 45 -18.02 -8.49 -5.43
N ARG A 46 -18.70 -9.04 -6.44
CA ARG A 46 -19.86 -9.91 -6.19
C ARG A 46 -19.45 -11.17 -5.41
N ALA A 47 -20.29 -11.57 -4.47
CA ALA A 47 -20.01 -12.71 -3.59
C ALA A 47 -19.99 -14.06 -4.32
N ASP A 48 -20.70 -14.18 -5.45
CA ASP A 48 -20.74 -15.39 -6.28
C ASP A 48 -19.38 -15.74 -6.91
N LEU A 49 -18.46 -14.76 -6.99
CA LEU A 49 -17.08 -14.98 -7.43
C LEU A 49 -16.27 -15.81 -6.43
N ILE A 50 -16.53 -15.66 -5.13
CA ILE A 50 -15.67 -16.21 -4.08
C ILE A 50 -16.15 -17.63 -3.72
N PRO A 51 -15.40 -18.69 -4.05
CA PRO A 51 -15.78 -20.05 -3.70
C PRO A 51 -15.89 -20.26 -2.18
N ALA A 52 -16.81 -21.12 -1.77
CA ALA A 52 -16.90 -21.53 -0.37
C ALA A 52 -15.59 -22.15 0.09
N GLY A 53 -15.13 -21.77 1.29
CA GLY A 53 -13.86 -22.26 1.85
C GLY A 53 -12.63 -21.49 1.38
N THR A 54 -12.79 -20.42 0.61
CA THR A 54 -11.68 -19.51 0.27
C THR A 54 -11.07 -18.92 1.54
N HIS A 55 -9.74 -18.94 1.63
CA HIS A 55 -9.03 -18.33 2.76
C HIS A 55 -9.07 -16.79 2.69
N CYS A 56 -9.08 -16.16 3.87
CA CYS A 56 -9.08 -14.71 3.96
C CYS A 56 -7.81 -14.06 3.41
N HIS A 57 -6.66 -14.74 3.49
CA HIS A 57 -5.37 -14.20 3.08
C HIS A 57 -4.69 -15.07 2.05
N HIS A 58 -4.12 -14.43 1.02
CA HIS A 58 -3.28 -15.08 0.01
C HIS A 58 -2.02 -14.25 -0.22
N LEU A 59 -0.96 -14.95 -0.62
CA LEU A 59 0.29 -14.36 -1.07
C LEU A 59 0.62 -14.95 -2.43
N LEU A 60 0.72 -14.10 -3.46
CA LEU A 60 1.15 -14.50 -4.79
C LEU A 60 2.60 -14.07 -4.97
N LEU A 61 3.46 -15.04 -5.18
CA LEU A 61 4.88 -14.85 -5.39
C LEU A 61 5.34 -15.80 -6.50
N GLU A 62 5.86 -15.25 -7.59
CA GLU A 62 6.34 -16.02 -8.74
C GLU A 62 7.82 -16.38 -8.61
N ASP A 63 8.62 -15.45 -8.06
CA ASP A 63 10.08 -15.62 -7.91
C ASP A 63 10.54 -14.98 -6.60
N TRP A 64 11.14 -15.78 -5.72
CA TRP A 64 11.69 -15.32 -4.44
C TRP A 64 12.78 -14.25 -4.59
N ASN A 65 13.56 -14.29 -5.67
CA ASN A 65 14.62 -13.32 -5.91
C ASN A 65 14.10 -11.96 -6.39
N ARG A 66 12.82 -11.90 -6.76
CA ARG A 66 12.14 -10.71 -7.27
C ARG A 66 11.03 -10.20 -6.35
N MET A 67 10.99 -10.68 -5.13
CA MET A 67 9.94 -10.34 -4.16
C MET A 67 9.85 -8.83 -3.88
N GLU A 68 10.98 -8.12 -3.90
CA GLU A 68 11.04 -6.68 -3.64
C GLU A 68 10.88 -5.81 -4.90
N ASP A 69 10.84 -6.43 -6.09
CA ASP A 69 10.57 -5.72 -7.33
C ASP A 69 9.16 -5.10 -7.34
N GLU A 70 8.97 -4.10 -8.19
CA GLU A 70 7.64 -3.53 -8.42
C GLU A 70 6.68 -4.65 -8.87
N GLN A 71 5.61 -4.87 -8.12
CA GLN A 71 4.67 -5.98 -8.28
C GLN A 71 5.28 -7.39 -8.15
N GLY A 72 6.45 -7.54 -7.53
CA GLY A 72 7.12 -8.83 -7.34
C GLY A 72 6.35 -9.79 -6.44
N VAL A 73 5.71 -9.27 -5.40
CA VAL A 73 4.81 -10.02 -4.51
C VAL A 73 3.47 -9.32 -4.41
N ILE A 74 2.38 -10.07 -4.33
CA ILE A 74 1.02 -9.54 -4.15
C ILE A 74 0.43 -10.12 -2.86
N PHE A 75 0.06 -9.23 -1.95
CA PHE A 75 -0.71 -9.55 -0.75
C PHE A 75 -2.19 -9.35 -1.03
N VAL A 76 -3.01 -10.32 -0.63
CA VAL A 76 -4.46 -10.28 -0.79
C VAL A 76 -5.11 -10.56 0.55
N SER A 77 -6.11 -9.77 0.89
CA SER A 77 -6.94 -9.94 2.09
C SER A 77 -8.41 -9.77 1.72
N MET A 78 -9.24 -10.68 2.21
CA MET A 78 -10.70 -10.68 2.04
C MET A 78 -11.37 -10.69 3.42
N PRO A 79 -11.34 -9.56 4.17
CA PRO A 79 -11.81 -9.52 5.56
C PRO A 79 -13.29 -9.82 5.70
N SER A 80 -14.10 -9.55 4.70
CA SER A 80 -15.54 -9.86 4.68
C SER A 80 -15.86 -11.36 4.68
N LEU A 81 -14.87 -12.24 4.48
CA LEU A 81 -15.04 -13.69 4.69
C LEU A 81 -15.06 -14.05 6.18
N LEU A 82 -14.45 -13.24 7.04
CA LEU A 82 -14.44 -13.42 8.49
C LEU A 82 -15.56 -12.61 9.17
N ASP A 83 -15.83 -11.43 8.65
CA ASP A 83 -16.87 -10.52 9.14
C ASP A 83 -17.72 -10.02 7.96
N PRO A 84 -18.85 -10.66 7.69
CA PRO A 84 -19.73 -10.31 6.57
C PRO A 84 -20.29 -8.88 6.63
N ASP A 85 -20.37 -8.26 7.81
CA ASP A 85 -20.88 -6.90 8.00
C ASP A 85 -19.96 -5.82 7.41
N LEU A 86 -18.73 -6.19 7.03
CA LEU A 86 -17.79 -5.29 6.35
C LEU A 86 -18.15 -5.00 4.90
N ALA A 87 -19.06 -5.77 4.29
CA ALA A 87 -19.48 -5.58 2.89
C ALA A 87 -21.01 -5.54 2.79
N PRO A 88 -21.57 -4.86 1.78
CA PRO A 88 -22.99 -4.95 1.48
C PRO A 88 -23.39 -6.41 1.17
N ALA A 89 -24.66 -6.74 1.43
CA ALA A 89 -25.18 -8.07 1.11
C ALA A 89 -24.90 -8.46 -0.35
N GLY A 90 -24.45 -9.69 -0.58
CA GLY A 90 -24.10 -10.21 -1.90
C GLY A 90 -22.74 -9.72 -2.43
N HIS A 91 -21.93 -9.10 -1.60
CA HIS A 91 -20.60 -8.63 -1.97
C HIS A 91 -19.53 -9.06 -0.97
N HIS A 92 -18.29 -9.02 -1.44
CA HIS A 92 -17.09 -9.15 -0.62
C HIS A 92 -16.11 -8.00 -0.88
N ILE A 93 -15.21 -7.76 0.09
CA ILE A 93 -14.08 -6.85 -0.06
C ILE A 93 -12.85 -7.67 -0.42
N VAL A 94 -12.16 -7.27 -1.49
CA VAL A 94 -10.81 -7.75 -1.80
C VAL A 94 -9.86 -6.56 -1.68
N HIS A 95 -9.03 -6.59 -0.64
CA HIS A 95 -7.96 -5.64 -0.45
C HIS A 95 -6.64 -6.28 -0.88
N THR A 96 -5.93 -5.63 -1.77
CA THR A 96 -4.63 -6.13 -2.25
C THR A 96 -3.61 -5.01 -2.33
N PHE A 97 -2.36 -5.36 -2.10
CA PHE A 97 -1.25 -4.44 -2.26
C PHE A 97 0.01 -5.17 -2.72
N THR A 98 0.90 -4.40 -3.36
CA THR A 98 2.15 -4.90 -3.93
C THR A 98 3.23 -3.81 -3.82
N PRO A 99 4.52 -4.13 -3.69
CA PRO A 99 5.59 -3.14 -3.65
C PRO A 99 5.53 -2.18 -4.82
N SER A 100 5.74 -0.90 -4.54
CA SER A 100 5.87 0.16 -5.53
C SER A 100 6.67 1.31 -4.93
N SER A 101 7.57 1.90 -5.71
CA SER A 101 8.42 2.99 -5.24
C SER A 101 7.82 4.37 -5.56
N MET A 102 8.11 5.38 -4.73
CA MET A 102 7.72 6.76 -5.03
C MET A 102 8.37 7.26 -6.32
N GLU A 103 9.57 6.79 -6.64
CA GLU A 103 10.33 7.19 -7.83
C GLU A 103 9.57 6.89 -9.12
N ALA A 104 8.89 5.75 -9.18
CA ALA A 104 8.07 5.37 -10.33
C ALA A 104 6.86 6.30 -10.57
N TRP A 105 6.54 7.16 -9.60
CA TRP A 105 5.38 8.05 -9.64
C TRP A 105 5.72 9.54 -9.62
N GLN A 106 6.99 9.89 -9.37
CA GLN A 106 7.44 11.28 -9.36
C GLN A 106 7.50 11.87 -10.78
N GLY A 107 7.29 13.18 -10.88
CA GLY A 107 7.46 13.91 -12.14
C GLY A 107 6.40 13.64 -13.21
N LEU A 108 5.50 12.70 -13.00
CA LEU A 108 4.45 12.39 -13.97
C LEU A 108 3.46 13.55 -14.10
N SER A 109 3.08 13.87 -15.34
CA SER A 109 1.96 14.75 -15.61
C SER A 109 0.66 14.18 -15.04
N PRO A 110 -0.39 14.98 -14.83
CA PRO A 110 -1.69 14.47 -14.38
C PRO A 110 -2.28 13.39 -15.31
N THR A 111 -2.01 13.47 -16.60
CA THR A 111 -2.47 12.49 -17.59
C THR A 111 -1.67 11.19 -17.48
N ASP A 112 -0.34 11.28 -17.47
CA ASP A 112 0.53 10.10 -17.36
C ASP A 112 0.34 9.39 -16.02
N TYR A 113 0.14 10.16 -14.95
CA TYR A 113 -0.18 9.59 -13.64
C TYR A 113 -1.46 8.76 -13.66
N ARG A 114 -2.54 9.27 -14.27
CA ARG A 114 -3.79 8.53 -14.40
C ARG A 114 -3.63 7.29 -15.28
N ALA A 115 -2.96 7.43 -16.41
CA ALA A 115 -2.72 6.32 -17.33
C ALA A 115 -1.91 5.20 -16.64
N LYS A 116 -0.80 5.55 -15.98
CA LYS A 116 0.02 4.57 -15.22
C LYS A 116 -0.80 3.91 -14.09
N LYS A 117 -1.56 4.69 -13.34
CA LYS A 117 -2.39 4.20 -12.24
C LYS A 117 -3.38 3.13 -12.70
N GLU A 118 -4.08 3.37 -13.80
CA GLU A 118 -5.03 2.40 -14.36
C GLU A 118 -4.33 1.19 -14.99
N ALA A 119 -3.22 1.40 -15.69
CA ALA A 119 -2.46 0.31 -16.30
C ALA A 119 -1.87 -0.65 -15.25
N ASP A 120 -1.29 -0.11 -14.16
CA ASP A 120 -0.72 -0.93 -13.10
C ASP A 120 -1.80 -1.66 -12.30
N ALA A 121 -2.95 -1.01 -12.07
CA ALA A 121 -4.11 -1.64 -11.45
C ALA A 121 -4.68 -2.79 -12.32
N ALA A 122 -4.80 -2.58 -13.64
CA ALA A 122 -5.27 -3.60 -14.58
C ALA A 122 -4.34 -4.82 -14.58
N ARG A 123 -3.02 -4.59 -14.58
CA ARG A 123 -2.02 -5.67 -14.50
C ARG A 123 -2.14 -6.45 -13.19
N LEU A 124 -2.36 -5.75 -12.07
CA LEU A 124 -2.54 -6.39 -10.77
C LEU A 124 -3.83 -7.23 -10.75
N ILE A 125 -4.94 -6.71 -11.27
CA ILE A 125 -6.21 -7.44 -11.39
C ILE A 125 -6.03 -8.70 -12.25
N GLN A 126 -5.34 -8.58 -13.38
CA GLN A 126 -5.06 -9.73 -14.26
C GLN A 126 -4.29 -10.84 -13.53
N ARG A 127 -3.31 -10.49 -12.68
CA ARG A 127 -2.58 -11.48 -11.89
C ARG A 127 -3.45 -12.12 -10.81
N LEU A 128 -4.40 -11.39 -10.25
CA LEU A 128 -5.35 -11.91 -9.26
C LEU A 128 -6.34 -12.92 -9.88
N GLU A 129 -6.57 -12.90 -11.17
CA GLU A 129 -7.39 -13.90 -11.89
C GLU A 129 -6.86 -15.34 -11.69
N ALA A 130 -5.58 -15.51 -11.37
CA ALA A 130 -5.00 -16.82 -11.07
C ALA A 130 -5.61 -17.47 -9.81
N ILE A 131 -6.07 -16.68 -8.84
CA ILE A 131 -6.69 -17.16 -7.60
C ILE A 131 -8.18 -16.84 -7.52
N LEU A 132 -8.66 -15.87 -8.27
CA LEU A 132 -10.05 -15.41 -8.35
C LEU A 132 -10.49 -15.33 -9.83
N PRO A 133 -10.69 -16.46 -10.51
CA PRO A 133 -11.12 -16.46 -11.91
C PRO A 133 -12.43 -15.72 -12.10
N GLY A 134 -12.50 -14.77 -13.06
CA GLY A 134 -13.65 -13.91 -13.31
C GLY A 134 -13.68 -12.63 -12.47
N LEU A 135 -12.60 -12.31 -11.76
CA LEU A 135 -12.51 -11.14 -10.91
C LEU A 135 -12.84 -9.86 -11.67
N SER A 136 -12.29 -9.66 -12.86
CA SER A 136 -12.47 -8.45 -13.66
C SER A 136 -13.96 -8.15 -13.95
N GLU A 137 -14.77 -9.19 -14.15
CA GLU A 137 -16.20 -9.06 -14.43
C GLU A 137 -17.05 -8.92 -13.16
N ALA A 138 -16.50 -9.34 -12.01
CA ALA A 138 -17.18 -9.30 -10.72
C ALA A 138 -16.95 -8.00 -9.94
N ILE A 139 -15.99 -7.16 -10.36
CA ILE A 139 -15.71 -5.88 -9.71
C ILE A 139 -16.88 -4.92 -9.86
N THR A 140 -17.46 -4.50 -8.73
CA THR A 140 -18.52 -3.50 -8.66
C THR A 140 -18.02 -2.15 -8.14
N HIS A 141 -16.89 -2.15 -7.43
CA HIS A 141 -16.23 -0.95 -6.92
C HIS A 141 -14.72 -1.12 -6.99
N LYS A 142 -14.01 -0.04 -7.35
CA LYS A 142 -12.54 -0.04 -7.43
C LYS A 142 -11.96 1.27 -6.95
N GLU A 143 -11.09 1.19 -5.94
CA GLU A 143 -10.20 2.28 -5.54
C GLU A 143 -8.74 1.87 -5.67
N ILE A 144 -7.91 2.81 -6.12
CA ILE A 144 -6.49 2.57 -6.34
C ILE A 144 -5.69 3.56 -5.50
N GLY A 145 -4.89 3.05 -4.56
CA GLY A 145 -3.91 3.80 -3.80
C GLY A 145 -2.51 3.66 -4.39
N THR A 146 -1.80 4.77 -4.59
CA THR A 146 -0.43 4.81 -5.09
C THR A 146 0.49 5.39 -4.02
N PRO A 147 1.82 5.31 -4.15
CA PRO A 147 2.74 6.04 -3.28
C PRO A 147 2.41 7.53 -3.11
N ARG A 148 1.93 8.20 -4.19
CA ARG A 148 1.45 9.58 -4.11
C ARG A 148 0.18 9.73 -3.28
N SER A 149 -0.72 8.76 -3.32
CA SER A 149 -1.93 8.73 -2.46
C SER A 149 -1.56 8.63 -0.99
N HIS A 150 -0.65 7.71 -0.65
CA HIS A 150 -0.18 7.51 0.73
C HIS A 150 0.53 8.75 1.28
N ARG A 151 1.36 9.39 0.45
CA ARG A 151 1.98 10.66 0.81
C ARG A 151 0.93 11.76 1.03
N ARG A 152 -0.05 11.89 0.13
CA ARG A 152 -1.05 12.97 0.17
C ARG A 152 -2.03 12.83 1.33
N PHE A 153 -2.59 11.64 1.51
CA PHE A 153 -3.69 11.43 2.46
C PHE A 153 -3.22 11.02 3.85
N LEU A 154 -2.08 10.33 3.94
CA LEU A 154 -1.54 9.81 5.20
C LEU A 154 -0.32 10.59 5.71
N GLY A 155 0.16 11.61 4.98
CA GLY A 155 1.34 12.38 5.35
C GLY A 155 2.64 11.57 5.38
N ARG A 156 2.67 10.36 4.80
CA ARG A 156 3.83 9.48 4.85
C ARG A 156 4.98 10.03 4.01
N PHE A 157 6.16 10.10 4.60
CA PHE A 157 7.38 10.52 3.88
C PHE A 157 7.63 9.57 2.71
N GLN A 158 7.71 10.10 1.49
CA GLN A 158 7.82 9.34 0.23
C GLN A 158 6.76 8.24 0.06
N GLY A 159 5.60 8.37 0.71
CA GLY A 159 4.56 7.35 0.68
C GLY A 159 4.97 6.03 1.35
N SER A 160 6.11 5.98 2.05
CA SER A 160 6.68 4.77 2.63
C SER A 160 5.78 4.17 3.70
N TYR A 161 5.93 2.87 3.91
CA TYR A 161 5.22 2.17 4.97
C TYR A 161 5.75 2.51 6.36
N GLY A 162 7.06 2.74 6.47
CA GLY A 162 7.73 3.12 7.71
C GLY A 162 9.26 3.21 7.53
N PRO A 163 10.00 3.50 8.58
CA PRO A 163 11.45 3.48 8.55
C PRO A 163 11.98 2.04 8.68
N ILE A 164 13.01 1.73 7.91
CA ILE A 164 13.82 0.51 8.09
C ILE A 164 15.26 0.88 8.42
N PRO A 165 16.03 0.06 9.17
CA PRO A 165 17.43 0.32 9.43
C PRO A 165 18.24 0.48 8.16
N ALA A 166 18.98 1.57 8.03
CA ALA A 166 19.78 1.88 6.83
C ALA A 166 21.00 0.97 6.67
N MET A 167 21.40 0.29 7.72
CA MET A 167 22.62 -0.52 7.74
C MET A 167 22.47 -1.71 8.68
N GLN A 168 22.73 -2.91 8.17
CA GLN A 168 23.25 -3.98 8.99
C GLN A 168 24.72 -3.66 9.26
N LEU A 169 25.01 -3.03 10.41
CA LEU A 169 26.39 -2.88 10.84
C LEU A 169 26.97 -4.28 11.06
N PRO A 170 28.13 -4.61 10.43
CA PRO A 170 28.81 -5.85 10.74
C PRO A 170 29.03 -5.94 12.26
N GLY A 171 28.52 -6.99 12.91
CA GLY A 171 28.64 -7.21 14.34
C GLY A 171 27.49 -6.69 15.22
N LEU A 172 26.48 -6.02 14.68
CA LEU A 172 25.22 -5.84 15.38
C LEU A 172 24.35 -7.10 15.17
N LEU A 173 24.02 -7.74 16.28
CA LEU A 173 23.10 -8.87 16.30
C LEU A 173 21.83 -8.52 15.54
N PRO A 174 21.28 -9.44 14.73
CA PRO A 174 19.99 -9.23 14.10
C PRO A 174 18.97 -8.86 15.17
N MET A 175 18.17 -7.83 14.89
CA MET A 175 17.13 -7.38 15.81
C MET A 175 16.26 -8.60 16.18
N PRO A 176 15.89 -8.76 17.46
CA PRO A 176 15.21 -9.98 17.95
C PRO A 176 13.81 -10.22 17.35
N PHE A 177 13.36 -9.37 16.44
CA PHE A 177 12.09 -9.48 15.74
C PHE A 177 12.14 -10.31 14.43
N ASN A 178 13.33 -10.81 14.04
CA ASN A 178 13.51 -11.66 12.86
C ASN A 178 13.64 -13.15 13.22
N ARG A 179 12.94 -13.60 14.26
CA ARG A 179 12.79 -15.02 14.56
C ARG A 179 11.33 -15.41 14.70
#